data_c60672902fcf114490373aced38dcdde
#
_entry.id   c60672902fcf114490373aced38dcdde
#
_cell.length_a   1.000
_cell.length_b   1.000
_cell.length_c   1.000
_cell.angle_alpha   90.00
_cell.angle_beta   90.00
_cell.angle_gamma   90.00
#
_symmetry.space_group_name_H-M   'P 1'
#
loop_
_entity.id
_entity.type
_entity.pdbx_description
1 polymer ?
#
loop_
_entity_poly.entity_id
_entity_poly.type
_entity_poly.pdbx_seq_one_letter_code
_entity_poly.pdbx_strand_id
1 'polypeptide(L)'
;MTTEAHHENHSDDQVGPGGRDLLPLAGRTVLVTGVSRRVGIGHAIACRAADYGASIVAHHYRPHDVSQPWGADDVEAVMASIRSHLIGPAQLIDVPADLAAPGEPARVVEQAAATAGHLDALVCNQAMSSPDGPLSEMTEAVLDAHWAVDARASILLAQAFAAQEGFAASAPPGPGRRRGAIVFLTSGQGLGPLPGEIAYAAAKAAIAGLT
;
A
#
# COMPACT_ATOMS: atom_id res chain seq x y z
N MET A 1 16.08 -43.59 32.71
CA MET A 1 15.21 -42.42 33.01
C MET A 1 15.38 -41.47 31.85
N THR A 2 14.51 -41.61 30.86
CA THR A 2 14.49 -40.82 29.62
C THR A 2 13.32 -39.81 29.78
N THR A 3 13.65 -38.53 29.83
CA THR A 3 12.71 -37.44 29.93
C THR A 3 12.25 -37.07 28.52
N GLU A 4 11.03 -37.44 28.16
CA GLU A 4 10.36 -36.96 26.95
C GLU A 4 9.99 -35.48 27.11
N ALA A 5 10.53 -34.63 26.25
CA ALA A 5 10.11 -33.24 26.13
C ALA A 5 8.83 -33.18 25.30
N HIS A 6 7.73 -32.80 25.94
CA HIS A 6 6.50 -32.44 25.25
C HIS A 6 6.74 -31.20 24.40
N HIS A 7 6.71 -31.37 23.08
CA HIS A 7 6.47 -30.27 22.13
C HIS A 7 4.95 -29.95 22.17
N GLU A 8 4.60 -28.90 22.87
CA GLU A 8 3.27 -28.29 22.74
C GLU A 8 3.14 -27.65 21.36
N ASN A 9 2.21 -28.21 20.60
CA ASN A 9 1.89 -27.80 19.25
C ASN A 9 0.95 -26.59 19.32
N HIS A 10 1.47 -25.38 19.06
CA HIS A 10 0.76 -24.09 19.14
C HIS A 10 -0.10 -23.77 17.90
N SER A 11 -0.61 -24.79 17.18
CA SER A 11 -1.30 -24.59 15.89
C SER A 11 -2.84 -24.50 15.95
N ASP A 12 -3.49 -24.77 17.10
CA ASP A 12 -4.97 -24.85 17.18
C ASP A 12 -5.68 -23.51 17.42
N ASP A 13 -4.98 -22.45 17.88
CA ASP A 13 -5.60 -21.15 18.19
C ASP A 13 -5.82 -20.22 16.98
N GLN A 14 -5.34 -20.62 15.79
CA GLN A 14 -5.42 -19.77 14.57
C GLN A 14 -6.58 -20.12 13.63
N VAL A 15 -7.41 -21.10 13.96
CA VAL A 15 -8.50 -21.56 13.11
C VAL A 15 -9.85 -21.17 13.70
N GLY A 16 -10.56 -20.27 13.02
CA GLY A 16 -11.90 -19.84 13.41
C GLY A 16 -13.01 -20.82 13.04
N PRO A 17 -14.26 -20.50 13.36
CA PRO A 17 -15.43 -21.31 13.00
C PRO A 17 -15.46 -21.65 11.50
N GLY A 18 -15.57 -22.93 11.15
CA GLY A 18 -15.57 -23.41 9.76
C GLY A 18 -14.19 -23.61 9.11
N GLY A 19 -13.10 -23.68 9.91
CA GLY A 19 -11.75 -23.94 9.39
C GLY A 19 -11.10 -22.72 8.72
N ARG A 20 -11.58 -21.50 9.00
CA ARG A 20 -11.07 -20.27 8.42
C ARG A 20 -9.80 -19.83 9.16
N ASP A 21 -8.72 -19.58 8.41
CA ASP A 21 -7.52 -18.95 8.94
C ASP A 21 -7.85 -17.54 9.46
N LEU A 22 -7.57 -17.26 10.73
CA LEU A 22 -7.81 -15.97 11.35
C LEU A 22 -6.72 -14.95 11.04
N LEU A 23 -5.51 -15.43 10.71
CA LEU A 23 -4.34 -14.60 10.41
C LEU A 23 -3.75 -14.91 9.03
N PRO A 24 -4.53 -14.76 7.93
CA PRO A 24 -4.12 -15.16 6.58
C PRO A 24 -2.91 -14.39 6.04
N LEU A 25 -2.51 -13.30 6.69
CA LEU A 25 -1.35 -12.49 6.35
C LEU A 25 -0.21 -12.61 7.38
N ALA A 26 -0.28 -13.56 8.31
CA ALA A 26 0.80 -13.76 9.29
C ALA A 26 2.16 -14.00 8.60
N GLY A 27 3.19 -13.29 9.06
CA GLY A 27 4.54 -13.35 8.49
C GLY A 27 4.69 -12.71 7.11
N ARG A 28 3.69 -11.97 6.62
CA ARG A 28 3.78 -11.16 5.39
C ARG A 28 3.98 -9.70 5.70
N THR A 29 4.61 -8.99 4.78
CA THR A 29 4.79 -7.53 4.84
C THR A 29 4.05 -6.85 3.70
N VAL A 30 3.21 -5.87 4.05
CA VAL A 30 2.38 -5.11 3.10
C VAL A 30 2.82 -3.65 3.09
N LEU A 31 3.26 -3.14 1.94
CA LEU A 31 3.48 -1.71 1.71
C LEU A 31 2.17 -1.08 1.25
N VAL A 32 1.66 -0.11 2.02
CA VAL A 32 0.49 0.69 1.67
C VAL A 32 0.90 2.13 1.49
N THR A 33 0.62 2.71 0.32
CA THR A 33 0.90 4.12 0.06
C THR A 33 -0.29 5.03 0.34
N GLY A 34 -0.03 6.30 0.67
CA GLY A 34 -1.08 7.28 0.97
C GLY A 34 -1.80 7.03 2.30
N VAL A 35 -1.05 6.71 3.36
CA VAL A 35 -1.57 6.44 4.71
C VAL A 35 -1.36 7.66 5.60
N SER A 36 -1.90 8.82 5.22
CA SER A 36 -1.68 10.10 5.90
C SER A 36 -2.81 10.52 6.85
N ARG A 37 -3.97 9.84 6.82
CA ARG A 37 -5.16 10.20 7.60
C ARG A 37 -5.90 8.97 8.12
N ARG A 38 -6.41 9.05 9.38
CA ARG A 38 -7.22 7.99 10.00
C ARG A 38 -8.57 7.76 9.29
N VAL A 39 -9.12 8.80 8.68
CA VAL A 39 -10.34 8.72 7.85
C VAL A 39 -9.94 8.61 6.38
N GLY A 40 -9.14 7.58 6.05
CA GLY A 40 -8.63 7.35 4.71
C GLY A 40 -8.67 5.87 4.31
N ILE A 41 -8.78 5.61 2.99
CA ILE A 41 -8.79 4.24 2.45
C ILE A 41 -7.48 3.53 2.79
N GLY A 42 -6.33 4.21 2.63
CA GLY A 42 -5.01 3.63 2.94
C GLY A 42 -4.88 3.20 4.40
N HIS A 43 -5.37 4.03 5.35
CA HIS A 43 -5.40 3.67 6.76
C HIS A 43 -6.29 2.45 7.04
N ALA A 44 -7.50 2.42 6.47
CA ALA A 44 -8.41 1.28 6.64
C ALA A 44 -7.80 -0.03 6.09
N ILE A 45 -7.10 0.03 4.95
CA ILE A 45 -6.38 -1.11 4.37
C ILE A 45 -5.24 -1.54 5.30
N ALA A 46 -4.43 -0.60 5.79
CA ALA A 46 -3.31 -0.89 6.69
C ALA A 46 -3.80 -1.55 8.00
N CYS A 47 -4.83 -1.00 8.65
CA CYS A 47 -5.44 -1.60 9.84
C CYS A 47 -5.98 -3.00 9.57
N ARG A 48 -6.71 -3.20 8.46
CA ARG A 48 -7.26 -4.52 8.13
C ARG A 48 -6.16 -5.55 7.83
N ALA A 49 -5.09 -5.16 7.14
CA ALA A 49 -3.96 -6.05 6.90
C ALA A 49 -3.24 -6.42 8.20
N ALA A 50 -3.10 -5.46 9.13
CA ALA A 50 -2.55 -5.70 10.47
C ALA A 50 -3.43 -6.65 11.29
N ASP A 51 -4.77 -6.49 11.29
CA ASP A 51 -5.74 -7.42 11.91
C ASP A 51 -5.60 -8.85 11.37
N TYR A 52 -5.14 -9.00 10.14
CA TYR A 52 -4.87 -10.30 9.52
C TYR A 52 -3.43 -10.82 9.75
N GLY A 53 -2.66 -10.16 10.61
CA GLY A 53 -1.33 -10.59 11.05
C GLY A 53 -0.17 -10.06 10.20
N ALA A 54 -0.39 -9.16 9.26
CA ALA A 54 0.67 -8.58 8.45
C ALA A 54 1.52 -7.56 9.22
N SER A 55 2.82 -7.50 8.91
CA SER A 55 3.63 -6.31 9.13
C SER A 55 3.27 -5.25 8.09
N ILE A 56 3.23 -3.98 8.50
CA ILE A 56 2.81 -2.87 7.66
C ILE A 56 3.98 -1.92 7.41
N VAL A 57 4.20 -1.56 6.15
CA VAL A 57 4.97 -0.39 5.76
C VAL A 57 3.98 0.67 5.33
N ALA A 58 3.89 1.75 6.11
CA ALA A 58 2.96 2.84 5.87
C ALA A 58 3.71 4.02 5.23
N HIS A 59 3.45 4.25 3.93
CA HIS A 59 3.96 5.44 3.27
C HIS A 59 2.93 6.58 3.36
N HIS A 60 3.40 7.80 3.64
CA HIS A 60 2.57 9.01 3.70
C HIS A 60 3.27 10.25 3.14
N TYR A 61 2.48 11.24 2.71
CA TYR A 61 2.93 12.56 2.27
C TYR A 61 1.96 13.62 2.77
N ARG A 62 2.24 14.15 3.96
CA ARG A 62 1.37 15.10 4.66
C ARG A 62 1.15 16.44 3.96
N PRO A 63 2.13 17.04 3.22
CA PRO A 63 1.93 18.34 2.59
C PRO A 63 0.74 18.43 1.66
N HIS A 64 0.38 17.34 0.96
CA HIS A 64 -0.84 17.31 0.13
C HIS A 64 -2.10 17.54 1.01
N ASP A 65 -2.25 16.79 2.10
CA ASP A 65 -3.43 16.91 2.97
C ASP A 65 -3.54 18.31 3.63
N VAL A 66 -2.40 18.92 3.99
CA VAL A 66 -2.38 20.29 4.54
C VAL A 66 -3.02 21.29 3.55
N SER A 67 -2.81 21.10 2.26
CA SER A 67 -3.34 21.99 1.21
C SER A 67 -4.81 21.75 0.89
N GLN A 68 -5.41 20.68 1.40
CA GLN A 68 -6.79 20.30 1.08
C GLN A 68 -7.81 20.82 2.10
N PRO A 69 -9.10 20.96 1.74
CA PRO A 69 -10.15 21.42 2.66
C PRO A 69 -10.34 20.54 3.91
N TRP A 70 -9.99 19.27 3.85
CA TRP A 70 -10.07 18.33 4.98
C TRP A 70 -8.90 18.44 5.95
N GLY A 71 -7.81 19.11 5.57
CA GLY A 71 -6.61 19.26 6.39
C GLY A 71 -5.80 17.97 6.58
N ALA A 72 -4.63 18.12 7.18
CA ALA A 72 -3.78 16.97 7.54
C ALA A 72 -4.16 16.42 8.92
N ASP A 73 -4.04 15.11 9.08
CA ASP A 73 -4.10 14.46 10.39
C ASP A 73 -2.73 14.52 11.10
N ASP A 74 -2.71 14.22 12.39
CA ASP A 74 -1.49 13.97 13.14
C ASP A 74 -0.93 12.58 12.75
N VAL A 75 0.24 12.55 12.12
CA VAL A 75 0.88 11.32 11.65
C VAL A 75 1.19 10.36 12.80
N GLU A 76 1.60 10.86 13.96
CA GLU A 76 1.83 10.02 15.13
C GLU A 76 0.55 9.32 15.58
N ALA A 77 -0.58 10.01 15.55
CA ALA A 77 -1.89 9.43 15.84
C ALA A 77 -2.32 8.41 14.77
N VAL A 78 -2.01 8.65 13.48
CA VAL A 78 -2.25 7.67 12.40
C VAL A 78 -1.43 6.41 12.63
N MET A 79 -0.13 6.54 12.90
CA MET A 79 0.76 5.40 13.16
C MET A 79 0.40 4.67 14.45
N ALA A 80 0.03 5.39 15.52
CA ALA A 80 -0.44 4.78 16.77
C ALA A 80 -1.72 3.95 16.56
N SER A 81 -2.64 4.46 15.74
CA SER A 81 -3.86 3.74 15.37
C SER A 81 -3.54 2.42 14.65
N ILE A 82 -2.68 2.44 13.62
CA ILE A 82 -2.29 1.21 12.91
C ILE A 82 -1.58 0.25 13.87
N ARG A 83 -0.69 0.76 14.72
CA ARG A 83 0.06 -0.05 15.69
C ARG A 83 -0.87 -0.82 16.64
N SER A 84 -2.03 -0.25 17.00
CA SER A 84 -3.01 -0.92 17.85
C SER A 84 -3.71 -2.13 17.20
N HIS A 85 -3.57 -2.31 15.88
CA HIS A 85 -4.09 -3.45 15.13
C HIS A 85 -3.05 -4.55 14.89
N LEU A 86 -1.77 -4.32 15.22
CA LEU A 86 -0.73 -5.33 15.01
C LEU A 86 -0.91 -6.53 15.94
N ILE A 87 -0.69 -7.71 15.40
CA ILE A 87 -0.83 -8.98 16.12
C ILE A 87 0.51 -9.70 16.20
N GLY A 88 0.87 -10.15 17.39
CA GLY A 88 2.08 -10.94 17.65
C GLY A 88 3.38 -10.20 17.25
N PRO A 89 4.26 -10.81 16.43
CA PRO A 89 5.54 -10.22 16.03
C PRO A 89 5.43 -9.22 14.88
N ALA A 90 4.23 -8.91 14.37
CA ALA A 90 4.04 -7.99 13.27
C ALA A 90 4.55 -6.57 13.64
N GLN A 91 5.12 -5.87 12.65
CA GLN A 91 5.77 -4.58 12.84
C GLN A 91 5.12 -3.50 11.97
N LEU A 92 5.24 -2.25 12.41
CA LEU A 92 4.92 -1.06 11.63
C LEU A 92 6.18 -0.30 11.31
N ILE A 93 6.40 -0.05 10.02
CA ILE A 93 7.49 0.77 9.48
C ILE A 93 6.86 2.01 8.85
N ASP A 94 7.34 3.20 9.24
CA ASP A 94 6.90 4.48 8.71
C ASP A 94 7.88 4.99 7.65
N VAL A 95 7.37 5.38 6.46
CA VAL A 95 8.18 5.84 5.33
C VAL A 95 7.56 7.10 4.71
N PRO A 96 7.95 8.30 5.17
CA PRO A 96 7.52 9.54 4.55
C PRO A 96 8.25 9.77 3.21
N ALA A 97 7.52 10.15 2.15
CA ALA A 97 8.09 10.50 0.87
C ALA A 97 7.13 11.31 -0.01
N ASP A 98 7.68 12.16 -0.89
CA ASP A 98 6.95 12.74 -2.02
C ASP A 98 7.11 11.85 -3.25
N LEU A 99 6.11 11.03 -3.56
CA LEU A 99 6.15 10.13 -4.70
C LEU A 99 6.13 10.84 -6.07
N ALA A 100 5.85 12.15 -6.11
CA ALA A 100 6.03 12.95 -7.32
C ALA A 100 7.51 13.23 -7.64
N ALA A 101 8.37 13.22 -6.63
CA ALA A 101 9.78 13.51 -6.80
C ALA A 101 10.52 12.37 -7.53
N PRO A 102 11.47 12.72 -8.41
CA PRO A 102 12.27 11.73 -9.14
C PRO A 102 13.04 10.79 -8.20
N GLY A 103 12.93 9.47 -8.45
CA GLY A 103 13.62 8.43 -7.68
C GLY A 103 12.91 7.99 -6.39
N GLU A 104 12.00 8.80 -5.84
CA GLU A 104 11.33 8.50 -4.58
C GLU A 104 10.49 7.20 -4.60
N PRO A 105 9.74 6.86 -5.67
CA PRO A 105 9.01 5.59 -5.70
C PRO A 105 9.92 4.36 -5.53
N ALA A 106 11.07 4.33 -6.20
CA ALA A 106 12.04 3.24 -6.05
C ALA A 106 12.66 3.24 -4.64
N ARG A 107 13.07 4.42 -4.13
CA ARG A 107 13.65 4.57 -2.79
C ARG A 107 12.70 4.07 -1.69
N VAL A 108 11.40 4.36 -1.79
CA VAL A 108 10.40 3.90 -0.82
C VAL A 108 10.36 2.37 -0.77
N VAL A 109 10.32 1.70 -1.92
CA VAL A 109 10.31 0.23 -1.99
C VAL A 109 11.62 -0.35 -1.47
N GLU A 110 12.75 0.19 -1.88
CA GLU A 110 14.09 -0.26 -1.45
C GLU A 110 14.28 -0.11 0.07
N GLN A 111 13.91 1.06 0.63
CA GLN A 111 13.97 1.29 2.07
C GLN A 111 13.03 0.34 2.84
N ALA A 112 11.81 0.15 2.34
CA ALA A 112 10.84 -0.76 2.94
C ALA A 112 11.36 -2.20 2.94
N ALA A 113 11.87 -2.69 1.81
CA ALA A 113 12.44 -4.03 1.68
C ALA A 113 13.70 -4.22 2.54
N ALA A 114 14.60 -3.22 2.60
CA ALA A 114 15.79 -3.28 3.43
C ALA A 114 15.47 -3.37 4.93
N THR A 115 14.39 -2.70 5.38
CA THR A 115 13.99 -2.70 6.79
C THR A 115 13.16 -3.94 7.15
N ALA A 116 12.25 -4.37 6.28
CA ALA A 116 11.34 -5.50 6.52
C ALA A 116 11.93 -6.85 6.06
N GLY A 117 13.03 -6.86 5.32
CA GLY A 117 13.63 -8.04 4.69
C GLY A 117 12.97 -8.47 3.37
N HIS A 118 11.68 -8.24 3.20
CA HIS A 118 10.92 -8.55 1.97
C HIS A 118 9.54 -7.90 2.01
N LEU A 119 9.00 -7.56 0.84
CA LEU A 119 7.62 -7.09 0.70
C LEU A 119 6.80 -8.16 -0.04
N ASP A 120 5.68 -8.59 0.55
CA ASP A 120 4.77 -9.59 -0.03
C ASP A 120 3.63 -8.96 -0.81
N ALA A 121 3.24 -7.72 -0.47
CA ALA A 121 2.21 -6.99 -1.20
C ALA A 121 2.51 -5.49 -1.26
N LEU A 122 2.09 -4.88 -2.36
CA LEU A 122 2.10 -3.44 -2.61
C LEU A 122 0.67 -2.97 -2.87
N VAL A 123 0.22 -1.96 -2.13
CA VAL A 123 -1.05 -1.28 -2.36
C VAL A 123 -0.77 0.16 -2.76
N CYS A 124 -0.94 0.47 -4.04
CA CYS A 124 -0.84 1.82 -4.58
C CYS A 124 -2.16 2.57 -4.33
N ASN A 125 -2.26 3.24 -3.17
CA ASN A 125 -3.44 4.00 -2.76
C ASN A 125 -3.20 5.52 -2.81
N GLN A 126 -1.96 5.99 -2.94
CA GLN A 126 -1.69 7.42 -3.09
C GLN A 126 -2.49 8.01 -4.26
N ALA A 127 -2.94 9.24 -4.07
CA ALA A 127 -3.62 9.98 -5.12
C ALA A 127 -3.47 11.49 -4.91
N MET A 128 -3.39 12.21 -6.01
CA MET A 128 -3.60 13.64 -6.11
C MET A 128 -5.01 13.85 -6.68
N SER A 129 -5.90 14.46 -5.93
CA SER A 129 -7.29 14.67 -6.34
C SER A 129 -7.61 16.14 -6.59
N SER A 130 -6.68 17.06 -6.29
CA SER A 130 -6.86 18.50 -6.39
C SER A 130 -5.49 19.20 -6.46
N PRO A 131 -5.37 20.33 -7.20
CA PRO A 131 -6.43 20.96 -8.01
C PRO A 131 -6.76 20.12 -9.26
N ASP A 132 -8.01 20.11 -9.68
CA ASP A 132 -8.50 19.53 -10.93
C ASP A 132 -9.68 20.39 -11.44
N GLY A 133 -10.27 20.05 -12.60
CA GLY A 133 -11.34 20.83 -13.17
C GLY A 133 -11.87 20.27 -14.50
N PRO A 134 -12.75 21.03 -15.17
CA PRO A 134 -13.25 20.67 -16.48
C PRO A 134 -12.17 20.81 -17.56
N LEU A 135 -12.38 20.18 -18.71
CA LEU A 135 -11.42 20.19 -19.83
C LEU A 135 -10.99 21.60 -20.27
N SER A 136 -11.91 22.58 -20.18
CA SER A 136 -11.65 23.98 -20.56
C SER A 136 -10.65 24.71 -19.62
N GLU A 137 -10.40 24.16 -18.44
CA GLU A 137 -9.54 24.75 -17.40
C GLU A 137 -8.23 23.96 -17.21
N MET A 138 -8.02 22.88 -17.99
CA MET A 138 -6.82 22.07 -17.87
C MET A 138 -5.58 22.83 -18.28
N THR A 139 -4.52 22.66 -17.48
CA THR A 139 -3.18 23.16 -17.74
C THR A 139 -2.17 22.00 -17.74
N GLU A 140 -1.03 22.21 -18.43
CA GLU A 140 0.08 21.23 -18.40
C GLU A 140 0.50 20.91 -16.97
N ALA A 141 0.61 21.93 -16.12
CA ALA A 141 1.02 21.73 -14.72
C ALA A 141 0.06 20.85 -13.91
N VAL A 142 -1.26 21.00 -14.09
CA VAL A 142 -2.26 20.16 -13.44
C VAL A 142 -2.17 18.72 -13.95
N LEU A 143 -2.09 18.53 -15.26
CA LEU A 143 -1.95 17.21 -15.87
C LEU A 143 -0.66 16.49 -15.41
N ASP A 144 0.47 17.19 -15.42
CA ASP A 144 1.77 16.65 -15.02
C ASP A 144 1.77 16.26 -13.54
N ALA A 145 1.17 17.07 -12.67
CA ALA A 145 1.11 16.79 -11.24
C ALA A 145 0.29 15.52 -10.93
N HIS A 146 -0.90 15.40 -11.52
CA HIS A 146 -1.71 14.17 -11.39
C HIS A 146 -1.00 12.96 -12.00
N TRP A 147 -0.41 13.11 -13.19
CA TRP A 147 0.36 12.03 -13.80
C TRP A 147 1.50 11.57 -12.92
N ALA A 148 2.24 12.50 -12.31
CA ALA A 148 3.38 12.21 -11.46
C ALA A 148 3.01 11.33 -10.25
N VAL A 149 1.92 11.69 -9.52
CA VAL A 149 1.50 11.00 -8.30
C VAL A 149 0.68 9.76 -8.59
N ASP A 150 -0.32 9.87 -9.47
CA ASP A 150 -1.32 8.83 -9.63
C ASP A 150 -0.87 7.71 -10.58
N ALA A 151 -0.25 8.06 -11.72
CA ALA A 151 0.15 7.09 -12.73
C ALA A 151 1.64 6.72 -12.65
N ARG A 152 2.54 7.69 -12.88
CA ARG A 152 3.98 7.45 -12.92
C ARG A 152 4.51 6.81 -11.63
N ALA A 153 4.13 7.34 -10.46
CA ALA A 153 4.57 6.77 -9.20
C ALA A 153 4.08 5.33 -9.02
N SER A 154 2.83 5.04 -9.36
CA SER A 154 2.28 3.68 -9.27
C SER A 154 3.04 2.68 -10.15
N ILE A 155 3.40 3.08 -11.38
CA ILE A 155 4.20 2.25 -12.29
C ILE A 155 5.59 2.00 -11.73
N LEU A 156 6.27 3.04 -11.22
CA LEU A 156 7.64 2.92 -10.69
C LEU A 156 7.69 2.15 -9.36
N LEU A 157 6.68 2.31 -8.50
CA LEU A 157 6.52 1.48 -7.29
C LEU A 157 6.37 0.01 -7.66
N ALA A 158 5.50 -0.30 -8.63
CA ALA A 158 5.30 -1.66 -9.11
C ALA A 158 6.56 -2.25 -9.74
N GLN A 159 7.30 -1.47 -10.52
CA GLN A 159 8.58 -1.87 -11.11
C GLN A 159 9.60 -2.23 -10.03
N ALA A 160 9.80 -1.35 -9.04
CA ALA A 160 10.74 -1.59 -7.95
C ALA A 160 10.31 -2.78 -7.07
N PHE A 161 9.01 -2.91 -6.78
CA PHE A 161 8.45 -4.04 -6.04
C PHE A 161 8.70 -5.37 -6.77
N ALA A 162 8.49 -5.43 -8.09
CA ALA A 162 8.71 -6.63 -8.89
C ALA A 162 10.20 -6.98 -9.07
N ALA A 163 11.09 -6.02 -8.89
CA ALA A 163 12.54 -6.22 -8.99
C ALA A 163 13.17 -6.85 -7.72
N GLN A 164 12.41 -7.04 -6.64
CA GLN A 164 12.92 -7.67 -5.41
C GLN A 164 13.45 -9.08 -5.69
N GLU A 165 14.55 -9.46 -5.02
CA GLU A 165 15.07 -10.82 -5.08
C GLU A 165 14.01 -11.85 -4.64
N GLY A 166 13.86 -12.91 -5.41
CA GLY A 166 12.85 -13.96 -5.15
C GLY A 166 11.45 -13.66 -5.72
N PHE A 167 11.19 -12.46 -6.25
CA PHE A 167 9.97 -12.12 -6.97
C PHE A 167 10.08 -12.54 -8.44
N ALA A 168 9.80 -13.79 -8.75
CA ALA A 168 9.81 -14.26 -10.13
C ALA A 168 8.38 -14.34 -10.70
N ALA A 169 8.01 -13.41 -11.55
CA ALA A 169 6.69 -13.29 -12.17
C ALA A 169 6.27 -14.51 -13.02
N SER A 170 7.21 -15.33 -13.49
CA SER A 170 6.93 -16.36 -14.49
C SER A 170 7.21 -17.80 -14.08
N ALA A 171 7.65 -18.09 -12.86
CA ALA A 171 7.88 -19.45 -12.43
C ALA A 171 6.75 -20.00 -11.56
N PRO A 172 6.35 -21.27 -11.73
CA PRO A 172 5.35 -21.89 -10.85
C PRO A 172 5.80 -21.83 -9.39
N PRO A 173 4.86 -21.72 -8.42
CA PRO A 173 5.19 -21.69 -7.01
C PRO A 173 5.91 -22.98 -6.63
N GLY A 174 7.11 -22.81 -6.05
CA GLY A 174 7.89 -23.91 -5.48
C GLY A 174 8.12 -23.67 -3.99
N PRO A 175 8.59 -24.67 -3.25
CA PRO A 175 8.96 -24.47 -1.85
C PRO A 175 9.96 -23.32 -1.72
N GLY A 176 9.65 -22.34 -0.83
CA GLY A 176 10.51 -21.18 -0.57
C GLY A 176 10.30 -19.98 -1.50
N ARG A 177 9.43 -20.04 -2.52
CA ARG A 177 9.07 -18.89 -3.38
C ARG A 177 7.79 -18.21 -2.89
N ARG A 178 7.88 -16.93 -2.56
CA ARG A 178 6.74 -16.09 -2.20
C ARG A 178 6.15 -15.49 -3.50
N ARG A 179 4.83 -15.51 -3.62
CA ARG A 179 4.12 -14.73 -4.65
C ARG A 179 3.85 -13.37 -4.07
N GLY A 180 4.29 -12.32 -4.78
CA GLY A 180 3.92 -10.95 -4.46
C GLY A 180 2.55 -10.60 -5.07
N ALA A 181 1.86 -9.62 -4.48
CA ALA A 181 0.62 -9.06 -4.97
C ALA A 181 0.75 -7.54 -5.14
N ILE A 182 0.23 -7.01 -6.24
CA ILE A 182 0.14 -5.57 -6.46
C ILE A 182 -1.34 -5.21 -6.61
N VAL A 183 -1.78 -4.21 -5.84
CA VAL A 183 -3.14 -3.67 -5.89
C VAL A 183 -3.06 -2.20 -6.27
N PHE A 184 -3.70 -1.83 -7.37
CA PHE A 184 -3.88 -0.45 -7.78
C PHE A 184 -5.30 0.03 -7.46
N LEU A 185 -5.43 1.17 -6.78
CA LEU A 185 -6.72 1.80 -6.58
C LEU A 185 -7.03 2.69 -7.78
N THR A 186 -7.98 2.27 -8.58
CA THR A 186 -8.58 3.07 -9.66
C THR A 186 -9.71 3.95 -9.12
N SER A 187 -10.57 4.48 -9.96
CA SER A 187 -11.70 5.33 -9.57
C SER A 187 -12.94 5.05 -10.43
N GLY A 188 -13.98 5.85 -10.24
CA GLY A 188 -15.26 5.71 -10.93
C GLY A 188 -15.27 6.09 -12.41
N GLN A 189 -14.13 6.50 -13.01
CA GLN A 189 -14.06 6.87 -14.43
C GLN A 189 -14.52 5.76 -15.40
N GLY A 190 -14.44 4.49 -14.97
CA GLY A 190 -14.97 3.36 -15.73
C GLY A 190 -16.50 3.20 -15.67
N LEU A 191 -17.17 3.90 -14.74
CA LEU A 191 -18.62 3.85 -14.54
C LEU A 191 -19.35 5.02 -15.25
N GLY A 192 -18.62 6.06 -15.63
CA GLY A 192 -19.17 7.22 -16.32
C GLY A 192 -18.21 8.39 -16.37
N PRO A 193 -18.55 9.46 -17.10
CA PRO A 193 -17.69 10.64 -17.24
C PRO A 193 -17.58 11.40 -15.92
N LEU A 194 -16.39 11.94 -15.66
CA LEU A 194 -16.06 12.82 -14.53
C LEU A 194 -15.66 14.21 -15.06
N PRO A 195 -16.63 15.05 -15.47
CA PRO A 195 -16.37 16.27 -16.22
C PRO A 195 -15.62 17.36 -15.44
N GLY A 196 -15.60 17.27 -14.12
CA GLY A 196 -14.86 18.18 -13.23
C GLY A 196 -13.53 17.60 -12.70
N GLU A 197 -13.13 16.42 -13.16
CA GLU A 197 -11.95 15.69 -12.64
C GLU A 197 -11.12 15.10 -13.80
N ILE A 198 -10.77 15.93 -14.78
CA ILE A 198 -10.17 15.47 -16.04
C ILE A 198 -8.77 14.87 -15.83
N ALA A 199 -7.91 15.57 -15.07
CA ALA A 199 -6.54 15.10 -14.85
C ALA A 199 -6.52 13.83 -14.01
N TYR A 200 -7.31 13.79 -12.94
CA TYR A 200 -7.45 12.60 -12.08
C TYR A 200 -8.02 11.41 -12.85
N ALA A 201 -9.12 11.60 -13.59
CA ALA A 201 -9.74 10.54 -14.37
C ALA A 201 -8.79 9.95 -15.42
N ALA A 202 -8.02 10.80 -16.11
CA ALA A 202 -7.03 10.37 -17.11
C ALA A 202 -5.91 9.53 -16.47
N ALA A 203 -5.34 10.00 -15.34
CA ALA A 203 -4.30 9.29 -14.62
C ALA A 203 -4.79 7.93 -14.07
N LYS A 204 -6.02 7.90 -13.50
CA LYS A 204 -6.61 6.64 -12.99
C LYS A 204 -7.01 5.67 -14.11
N ALA A 205 -7.40 6.15 -15.28
CA ALA A 205 -7.61 5.30 -16.46
C ALA A 205 -6.31 4.65 -16.95
N ALA A 206 -5.20 5.37 -16.92
CA ALA A 206 -3.89 4.81 -17.28
C ALA A 206 -3.50 3.62 -16.39
N ILE A 207 -3.77 3.68 -15.08
CA ILE A 207 -3.48 2.59 -14.14
C ILE A 207 -4.35 1.37 -14.44
N ALA A 208 -5.63 1.56 -14.77
CA ALA A 208 -6.52 0.45 -15.12
C ALA A 208 -6.01 -0.35 -16.34
N GLY A 209 -5.23 0.28 -17.21
CA GLY A 209 -4.61 -0.38 -18.37
C GLY A 209 -3.35 -1.21 -18.03
N LEU A 210 -2.93 -1.25 -16.77
CA LEU A 210 -1.76 -2.03 -16.34
C LEU A 210 -2.10 -3.43 -15.83
N THR A 211 -3.37 -3.77 -15.67
CA THR A 211 -3.87 -5.03 -15.06
C THR A 211 -4.44 -6.00 -16.07
#